data_416551645a80c453fa04407367351456
#
_entry.id   416551645a80c453fa04407367351456
#
_cell.length_a   1.000
_cell.length_b   1.000
_cell.length_c   1.000
_cell.angle_alpha   90.00
_cell.angle_beta   90.00
_cell.angle_gamma   90.00
#
_symmetry.space_group_name_H-M   'P 1'
#
loop_
_entity.id
_entity.type
_entity.pdbx_description
1 polymer ?
#
loop_
_entity_poly.entity_id
_entity_poly.type
_entity_poly.pdbx_seq_one_letter_code
_entity_poly.pdbx_strand_id
1 'polypeptide(L)'
;MRATTISDLARPSLAKGVRLQIDSTTGKSVLLYPEGIVELNETAHEILSRCDGRTLGEIVCELAKEYEADAKAITADVRDTLSDLQQRTLIEFK
;
A
#
# COMPACT_ATOMS: atom_id res chain seq x y z
N MET A 1 14.03 7.76 -17.07
CA MET A 1 13.28 7.47 -16.96
C MET A 1 12.58 6.97 -16.42
N ARG A 2 12.23 6.77 -16.40
CA ARG A 2 11.31 6.44 -16.13
C ARG A 2 10.60 5.99 -15.27
N ALA A 3 9.87 6.37 -15.37
CA ALA A 3 8.91 6.17 -14.34
C ALA A 3 8.57 4.71 -14.25
N THR A 4 8.66 4.14 -13.08
CA THR A 4 8.38 2.75 -12.89
C THR A 4 6.88 2.52 -13.03
N THR A 5 6.47 1.84 -14.08
CA THR A 5 5.07 1.45 -14.22
C THR A 5 4.86 0.17 -13.43
N ILE A 6 4.03 0.24 -12.40
CA ILE A 6 3.70 -0.93 -11.60
C ILE A 6 2.66 -1.75 -12.36
N SER A 7 2.98 -3.00 -12.65
CA SER A 7 2.07 -3.91 -13.35
C SER A 7 0.87 -4.28 -12.47
N ASP A 8 -0.29 -4.45 -13.09
CA ASP A 8 -1.47 -4.95 -12.38
C ASP A 8 -1.26 -6.36 -11.84
N LEU A 9 -0.30 -7.09 -12.38
CA LEU A 9 0.04 -8.43 -11.92
C LEU A 9 1.07 -8.44 -10.80
N ALA A 10 1.64 -7.29 -10.47
CA ALA A 10 2.61 -7.19 -9.39
C ALA A 10 1.92 -7.52 -8.06
N ARG A 11 2.66 -8.15 -7.17
CA ARG A 11 2.15 -8.53 -5.85
C ARG A 11 2.92 -7.75 -4.79
N PRO A 12 2.37 -6.62 -4.34
CA PRO A 12 3.07 -5.85 -3.31
C PRO A 12 3.06 -6.57 -1.98
N SER A 13 4.13 -6.42 -1.24
CA SER A 13 4.23 -6.97 0.11
C SER A 13 5.11 -6.05 0.94
N LEU A 14 4.95 -6.13 2.26
CA LEU A 14 5.80 -5.35 3.15
C LEU A 14 7.24 -5.85 3.03
N ALA A 15 8.19 -4.92 3.03
CA ALA A 15 9.60 -5.26 3.01
C ALA A 15 9.97 -5.99 4.29
N LYS A 16 11.08 -6.72 4.26
CA LYS A 16 11.57 -7.45 5.41
C LYS A 16 11.80 -6.49 6.58
N GLY A 17 11.26 -6.84 7.74
CA GLY A 17 11.41 -6.01 8.94
C GLY A 17 10.40 -4.88 9.05
N VAL A 18 9.48 -4.75 8.09
CA VAL A 18 8.44 -3.72 8.14
C VAL A 18 7.15 -4.35 8.64
N ARG A 19 6.47 -3.66 9.55
CA ARG A 19 5.21 -4.13 10.13
C ARG A 19 4.13 -3.08 10.02
N LEU A 20 2.92 -3.52 9.72
CA LEU A 20 1.73 -2.67 9.77
C LEU A 20 1.09 -2.84 11.14
N GLN A 21 0.83 -1.75 11.82
CA GLN A 21 0.29 -1.79 13.17
C GLN A 21 -0.63 -0.59 13.41
N ILE A 22 -1.54 -0.75 14.36
CA ILE A 22 -2.38 0.35 14.81
C ILE A 22 -1.80 0.88 16.12
N ASP A 23 -1.52 2.19 16.15
CA ASP A 23 -1.04 2.84 17.36
C ASP A 23 -2.21 2.94 18.36
N SER A 24 -2.08 2.26 19.48
CA SER A 24 -3.15 2.21 20.47
C SER A 24 -3.39 3.56 21.14
N THR A 25 -2.42 4.45 21.11
CA THR A 25 -2.54 5.78 21.72
C THR A 25 -3.38 6.72 20.85
N THR A 26 -3.14 6.70 19.53
CA THR A 26 -3.81 7.61 18.60
C THR A 26 -4.91 6.97 17.79
N GLY A 27 -4.92 5.63 17.72
CA GLY A 27 -5.84 4.89 16.86
C GLY A 27 -5.45 4.92 15.39
N LYS A 28 -4.31 5.49 15.05
CA LYS A 28 -3.86 5.60 13.67
C LYS A 28 -3.02 4.42 13.25
N SER A 29 -3.04 4.14 11.96
CA SER A 29 -2.20 3.09 11.38
C SER A 29 -0.80 3.60 11.17
N VAL A 30 0.18 2.77 11.46
CA VAL A 30 1.59 3.11 11.27
C VAL A 30 2.32 1.94 10.64
N LEU A 31 3.40 2.25 9.93
CA LEU A 31 4.37 1.26 9.52
C LEU A 31 5.58 1.39 10.44
N LEU A 32 5.94 0.26 11.04
CA LEU A 32 7.14 0.19 11.87
C LEU A 32 8.24 -0.44 11.03
N TYR A 33 9.41 0.17 11.06
CA TYR A 33 10.58 -0.36 10.37
C TYR A 33 11.81 -0.07 11.22
N PRO A 34 12.96 -0.71 10.93
CA PRO A 34 14.11 -0.61 11.83
C PRO A 34 14.56 0.81 12.16
N GLU A 35 14.33 1.75 11.23
CA GLU A 35 14.81 3.12 11.39
C GLU A 35 13.76 4.08 11.91
N GLY A 36 12.52 3.63 12.09
CA GLY A 36 11.51 4.53 12.61
C GLY A 36 10.07 4.10 12.37
N ILE A 37 9.20 5.08 12.33
CA ILE A 37 7.75 4.91 12.19
C ILE A 37 7.24 5.85 11.11
N VAL A 38 6.36 5.36 10.25
CA VAL A 38 5.65 6.18 9.28
C VAL A 38 4.16 6.12 9.61
N GLU A 39 3.55 7.28 9.80
CA GLU A 39 2.12 7.38 10.03
C GLU A 39 1.39 7.24 8.69
N LEU A 40 0.31 6.48 8.67
CA LEU A 40 -0.45 6.20 7.45
C LEU A 40 -1.83 6.82 7.51
N ASN A 41 -2.32 7.28 6.36
CA ASN A 41 -3.71 7.68 6.28
C ASN A 41 -4.57 6.44 6.08
N GLU A 42 -5.90 6.62 6.10
CA GLU A 42 -6.84 5.52 5.98
C GLU A 42 -6.67 4.75 4.66
N THR A 43 -6.47 5.48 3.56
CA THR A 43 -6.29 4.86 2.25
C THR A 43 -5.06 3.97 2.23
N ALA A 44 -3.93 4.46 2.74
CA ALA A 44 -2.71 3.67 2.80
C ALA A 44 -2.89 2.43 3.66
N HIS A 45 -3.60 2.56 4.79
CA HIS A 45 -3.89 1.41 5.64
C HIS A 45 -4.67 0.35 4.87
N GLU A 46 -5.71 0.75 4.16
CA GLU A 46 -6.53 -0.19 3.40
C GLU A 46 -5.74 -0.90 2.32
N ILE A 47 -4.85 -0.17 1.64
CA ILE A 47 -3.99 -0.77 0.62
C ILE A 47 -3.04 -1.78 1.24
N LEU A 48 -2.35 -1.38 2.29
CA LEU A 48 -1.31 -2.22 2.90
C LEU A 48 -1.88 -3.44 3.61
N SER A 49 -3.08 -3.34 4.17
CA SER A 49 -3.72 -4.49 4.81
C SER A 49 -4.08 -5.59 3.81
N ARG A 50 -4.07 -5.25 2.51
CA ARG A 50 -4.34 -6.21 1.44
C ARG A 50 -3.07 -6.69 0.74
N CYS A 51 -1.90 -6.29 1.22
CA CYS A 51 -0.62 -6.70 0.63
C CYS A 51 -0.17 -8.04 1.21
N ASP A 52 -1.00 -9.06 0.98
CA ASP A 52 -0.82 -10.40 1.53
C ASP A 52 -0.65 -11.47 0.46
N GLY A 53 -0.23 -11.07 -0.72
CA GLY A 53 -0.08 -11.97 -1.86
C GLY A 53 -1.02 -11.65 -3.00
N ARG A 54 -1.94 -10.73 -2.80
CA ARG A 54 -2.86 -10.29 -3.85
C ARG A 54 -2.12 -9.45 -4.89
N THR A 55 -2.60 -9.51 -6.13
CA THR A 55 -2.05 -8.64 -7.17
C THR A 55 -2.58 -7.22 -7.00
N LEU A 56 -1.89 -6.27 -7.61
CA LEU A 56 -2.33 -4.89 -7.62
C LEU A 56 -3.75 -4.78 -8.16
N GLY A 57 -4.04 -5.49 -9.25
CA GLY A 57 -5.38 -5.48 -9.83
C GLY A 57 -6.46 -5.97 -8.89
N GLU A 58 -6.15 -7.01 -8.10
CA GLU A 58 -7.08 -7.52 -7.11
C GLU A 58 -7.34 -6.51 -6.00
N ILE A 59 -6.29 -5.85 -5.55
CA ILE A 59 -6.41 -4.82 -4.50
C ILE A 59 -7.27 -3.67 -4.99
N VAL A 60 -7.03 -3.19 -6.21
CA VAL A 60 -7.81 -2.11 -6.80
C VAL A 60 -9.28 -2.52 -6.92
N CYS A 61 -9.53 -3.74 -7.40
CA CYS A 61 -10.89 -4.22 -7.59
C CYS A 61 -11.66 -4.24 -6.27
N GLU A 62 -11.04 -4.74 -5.20
CA GLU A 62 -11.68 -4.79 -3.89
C GLU A 62 -11.96 -3.40 -3.33
N LEU A 63 -11.00 -2.50 -3.45
CA LEU A 63 -11.16 -1.14 -2.95
C LEU A 63 -12.23 -0.37 -3.73
N ALA A 64 -12.28 -0.56 -5.04
CA ALA A 64 -13.29 0.10 -5.86
C ALA A 64 -14.70 -0.33 -5.46
N LYS A 65 -14.88 -1.60 -5.15
CA LYS A 65 -16.16 -2.11 -4.67
C LYS A 65 -16.51 -1.55 -3.30
N GLU A 66 -15.55 -1.55 -2.41
CA GLU A 66 -15.78 -1.13 -1.02
C GLU A 66 -16.12 0.35 -0.92
N TYR A 67 -15.45 1.18 -1.70
CA TYR A 67 -15.68 2.63 -1.68
C TYR A 67 -16.67 3.09 -2.74
N GLU A 68 -17.19 2.18 -3.54
CA GLU A 68 -18.11 2.50 -4.65
C GLU A 68 -17.53 3.60 -5.54
N ALA A 69 -16.23 3.48 -5.82
CA ALA A 69 -15.48 4.50 -6.55
C ALA A 69 -15.06 4.01 -7.93
N ASP A 70 -14.69 4.97 -8.77
CA ASP A 70 -14.17 4.67 -10.10
C ASP A 70 -12.82 3.93 -9.97
N ALA A 71 -12.73 2.78 -10.60
CA ALA A 71 -11.52 1.97 -10.56
C ALA A 71 -10.28 2.72 -11.07
N LYS A 72 -10.46 3.63 -12.02
CA LYS A 72 -9.33 4.42 -12.52
C LYS A 72 -8.75 5.34 -11.45
N ALA A 73 -9.62 5.98 -10.69
CA ALA A 73 -9.18 6.86 -9.60
C ALA A 73 -8.49 6.05 -8.50
N ILE A 74 -9.07 4.91 -8.15
CA ILE A 74 -8.47 4.02 -7.16
C ILE A 74 -7.11 3.52 -7.62
N THR A 75 -7.01 3.13 -8.90
CA THR A 75 -5.75 2.65 -9.46
C THR A 75 -4.64 3.70 -9.33
N ALA A 76 -4.96 4.95 -9.65
CA ALA A 76 -3.98 6.04 -9.55
C ALA A 76 -3.51 6.22 -8.11
N ASP A 77 -4.46 6.24 -7.16
CA ASP A 77 -4.14 6.42 -5.75
C ASP A 77 -3.29 5.26 -5.23
N VAL A 78 -3.65 4.02 -5.59
CA VAL A 78 -2.92 2.84 -5.15
C VAL A 78 -1.49 2.86 -5.70
N ARG A 79 -1.35 3.17 -6.98
CA ARG A 79 -0.02 3.22 -7.60
C ARG A 79 0.85 4.30 -6.99
N ASP A 80 0.28 5.48 -6.76
CA ASP A 80 1.04 6.58 -6.15
C ASP A 80 1.50 6.20 -4.74
N THR A 81 0.60 5.63 -3.95
CA THR A 81 0.93 5.22 -2.59
C THR A 81 2.01 4.15 -2.57
N LEU A 82 1.84 3.11 -3.39
CA LEU A 82 2.81 2.02 -3.43
C LEU A 82 4.15 2.46 -3.99
N SER A 83 4.14 3.35 -4.99
CA SER A 83 5.37 3.88 -5.55
C SER A 83 6.16 4.67 -4.52
N ASP A 84 5.48 5.51 -3.74
CA ASP A 84 6.12 6.28 -2.68
C ASP A 84 6.73 5.36 -1.62
N LEU A 85 5.98 4.35 -1.21
CA LEU A 85 6.47 3.39 -0.21
C LEU A 85 7.63 2.54 -0.74
N GLN A 86 7.60 2.21 -2.02
CA GLN A 86 8.69 1.46 -2.64
C GLN A 86 9.96 2.30 -2.66
N GLN A 87 9.87 3.59 -2.96
CA GLN A 87 11.01 4.47 -2.95
C GLN A 87 11.64 4.59 -1.57
N ARG A 88 10.82 4.44 -0.53
CA ARG A 88 11.29 4.44 0.85
C ARG A 88 11.77 3.06 1.30
N THR A 89 11.75 2.08 0.42
CA THR A 89 12.12 0.69 0.68
C THR A 89 11.26 0.01 1.76
N LEU A 90 10.02 0.47 1.89
CA LEU A 90 9.08 -0.08 2.88
C LEU A 90 8.24 -1.22 2.33
N ILE A 91 8.13 -1.32 1.00
CA ILE A 91 7.43 -2.44 0.35
C ILE A 91 8.27 -3.00 -0.79
N GLU A 92 7.91 -4.22 -1.18
CA GLU A 92 8.54 -4.91 -2.30
C GLU A 92 7.45 -5.43 -3.23
N PHE A 93 7.81 -5.67 -4.48
CA PHE A 93 6.91 -6.31 -5.44
C PHE A 93 7.46 -7.68 -5.81
N LYS A 94 6.57 -8.64 -5.85
CA LYS A 94 6.93 -10.02 -6.20
C LYS A 94 6.27 -10.45 -7.50
#